data_bbaa7bfa2af30ce3ea30cf062e89b56c
#
_entry.id   bbaa7bfa2af30ce3ea30cf062e89b56c
#
_cell.length_a   1.000
_cell.length_b   1.000
_cell.length_c   1.000
_cell.angle_alpha   90.00
_cell.angle_beta   90.00
_cell.angle_gamma   90.00
#
_symmetry.space_group_name_H-M   'P 1'
#
loop_
_entity.id
_entity.type
_entity.pdbx_description
1 polymer ?
#
loop_
_entity_poly.entity_id
_entity_poly.type
_entity_poly.pdbx_seq_one_letter_code
_entity_poly.pdbx_strand_id
1 'polypeptide(L)'
;MKYPKEYLDEIKNRLKVSTVVSKTVSLKKRGKEFVGLSPFKNEKTPSFTVNDEKEFYHCFATSEHGNIFDFVMKTQNLKFGEAVKYLAQLAGMQPYMFSKQDEEREKKWNEYKSIFSHYVEFYHNELLKNENYSIARDYLKNRSLGKDEVKKFKIGYIEKNPNFFEKLKKDYSEQTLIETGLFYLDEKKKIYVERFRGRLIFPINNISGQPIALGGRIIENLDYLAKYINSPETNFFKKGSNLYNLDLARKLSNKVDHIYLVEGYMDVVGLSKNGIDNVVANLGTSLTDKQILTLNQFFDDIIICFDGDESGYKAAVRAAENSIKELKPEKQIS
;
A
#
# COMPACT_ATOMS: atom_id res chain seq x y z
N MET A 1 -8.54 -12.66 6.89
CA MET A 1 -8.57 -13.73 5.86
C MET A 1 -8.97 -13.14 4.52
N LYS A 2 -8.38 -13.63 3.42
CA LYS A 2 -8.67 -13.14 2.07
C LYS A 2 -9.46 -14.22 1.34
N TYR A 3 -10.67 -13.89 0.91
CA TYR A 3 -11.47 -14.78 0.08
C TYR A 3 -10.81 -14.98 -1.28
N PRO A 4 -10.86 -16.18 -1.87
CA PRO A 4 -10.41 -16.43 -3.23
C PRO A 4 -11.15 -15.55 -4.23
N LYS A 5 -10.43 -15.10 -5.27
CA LYS A 5 -11.01 -14.26 -6.31
C LYS A 5 -12.19 -14.94 -6.99
N GLU A 6 -12.03 -16.22 -7.28
CA GLU A 6 -13.03 -17.08 -7.94
C GLU A 6 -14.35 -17.13 -7.15
N TYR A 7 -14.27 -17.17 -5.81
CA TYR A 7 -15.47 -17.16 -4.97
C TYR A 7 -16.17 -15.81 -4.98
N LEU A 8 -15.40 -14.71 -4.98
CA LEU A 8 -15.96 -13.35 -5.06
C LEU A 8 -16.57 -13.07 -6.43
N ASP A 9 -15.91 -13.52 -7.48
CA ASP A 9 -16.42 -13.37 -8.86
C ASP A 9 -17.69 -14.20 -9.06
N GLU A 10 -17.77 -15.40 -8.49
CA GLU A 10 -19.00 -16.21 -8.54
C GLU A 10 -20.19 -15.52 -7.84
N ILE A 11 -19.98 -14.83 -6.72
CA ILE A 11 -21.01 -14.00 -6.07
C ILE A 11 -21.47 -12.89 -7.01
N LYS A 12 -20.55 -12.19 -7.67
CA LYS A 12 -20.90 -11.12 -8.64
C LYS A 12 -21.67 -11.65 -9.84
N ASN A 13 -21.25 -12.80 -10.38
CA ASN A 13 -21.91 -13.44 -11.49
C ASN A 13 -23.35 -13.86 -11.19
N ARG A 14 -23.65 -14.21 -9.94
CA ARG A 14 -25.00 -14.60 -9.51
C ARG A 14 -25.90 -13.43 -9.09
N LEU A 15 -25.29 -12.29 -8.74
CA LEU A 15 -26.03 -11.14 -8.21
C LEU A 15 -25.85 -9.90 -9.08
N LYS A 16 -26.90 -9.45 -9.74
CA LYS A 16 -26.89 -8.15 -10.38
C LYS A 16 -26.84 -7.04 -9.35
N VAL A 17 -26.16 -5.94 -9.68
CA VAL A 17 -26.06 -4.78 -8.78
C VAL A 17 -27.45 -4.23 -8.48
N SER A 18 -28.31 -4.12 -9.50
CA SER A 18 -29.69 -3.67 -9.33
C SER A 18 -30.50 -4.54 -8.35
N THR A 19 -30.27 -5.87 -8.36
CA THR A 19 -30.95 -6.80 -7.44
C THR A 19 -30.54 -6.59 -6.00
N VAL A 20 -29.23 -6.35 -5.76
CA VAL A 20 -28.73 -6.08 -4.41
C VAL A 20 -29.19 -4.73 -3.92
N VAL A 21 -29.06 -3.71 -4.76
CA VAL A 21 -29.40 -2.32 -4.42
C VAL A 21 -30.91 -2.14 -4.18
N SER A 22 -31.75 -2.81 -4.96
CA SER A 22 -33.22 -2.70 -4.84
C SER A 22 -33.78 -3.17 -3.48
N LYS A 23 -32.97 -3.89 -2.68
CA LYS A 23 -33.36 -4.23 -1.31
C LYS A 23 -33.36 -3.03 -0.35
N THR A 24 -32.66 -1.96 -0.72
CA THR A 24 -32.51 -0.76 0.11
C THR A 24 -33.04 0.50 -0.60
N VAL A 25 -32.91 0.55 -1.94
CA VAL A 25 -33.21 1.72 -2.75
C VAL A 25 -34.31 1.38 -3.76
N SER A 26 -35.36 2.18 -3.81
CA SER A 26 -36.37 2.04 -4.87
C SER A 26 -35.80 2.51 -6.21
N LEU A 27 -35.58 1.57 -7.11
CA LEU A 27 -34.95 1.79 -8.41
C LEU A 27 -36.02 1.87 -9.53
N LYS A 28 -35.87 2.85 -10.42
CA LYS A 28 -36.64 2.96 -11.66
C LYS A 28 -35.71 2.76 -12.85
N LYS A 29 -36.09 1.92 -13.81
CA LYS A 29 -35.31 1.67 -15.02
C LYS A 29 -35.33 2.89 -15.93
N ARG A 30 -34.14 3.31 -16.41
CA ARG A 30 -33.96 4.40 -17.37
C ARG A 30 -32.94 3.99 -18.43
N GLY A 31 -33.43 3.49 -19.56
CA GLY A 31 -32.56 2.93 -20.61
C GLY A 31 -31.81 1.68 -20.14
N LYS A 32 -30.47 1.73 -20.16
CA LYS A 32 -29.60 0.63 -19.70
C LYS A 32 -29.28 0.70 -18.20
N GLU A 33 -29.67 1.75 -17.52
CA GLU A 33 -29.39 1.99 -16.11
C GLU A 33 -30.64 2.00 -15.25
N PHE A 34 -30.43 1.91 -13.96
CA PHE A 34 -31.47 2.12 -12.96
C PHE A 34 -31.16 3.38 -12.16
N VAL A 35 -32.16 4.14 -11.78
CA VAL A 35 -32.00 5.41 -11.06
C VAL A 35 -32.90 5.41 -9.83
N GLY A 36 -32.36 5.94 -8.71
CA GLY A 36 -33.09 6.06 -7.44
C GLY A 36 -32.60 7.23 -6.60
N LEU A 37 -33.19 7.41 -5.44
CA LEU A 37 -32.70 8.36 -4.43
C LEU A 37 -31.48 7.79 -3.77
N SER A 38 -30.53 8.67 -3.38
CA SER A 38 -29.31 8.26 -2.71
C SER A 38 -29.59 7.60 -1.34
N PRO A 39 -29.03 6.43 -1.06
CA PRO A 39 -29.06 5.85 0.29
C PRO A 39 -28.06 6.52 1.25
N PHE A 40 -27.17 7.39 0.74
CA PHE A 40 -26.09 8.01 1.49
C PHE A 40 -26.39 9.47 1.88
N LYS A 41 -27.43 10.06 1.28
CA LYS A 41 -27.86 11.44 1.53
C LYS A 41 -29.36 11.59 1.38
N ASN A 42 -29.98 12.36 2.27
CA ASN A 42 -31.40 12.67 2.13
C ASN A 42 -31.60 13.67 0.98
N GLU A 43 -32.37 13.30 -0.03
CA GLU A 43 -32.62 14.10 -1.24
C GLU A 43 -34.02 13.85 -1.81
N LYS A 44 -34.50 14.81 -2.62
CA LYS A 44 -35.79 14.72 -3.31
C LYS A 44 -35.66 14.38 -4.78
N THR A 45 -34.50 14.61 -5.38
CA THR A 45 -34.21 14.37 -6.80
C THR A 45 -33.28 13.17 -6.92
N PRO A 46 -33.60 12.16 -7.73
CA PRO A 46 -32.76 10.98 -7.90
C PRO A 46 -31.37 11.33 -8.42
N SER A 47 -30.34 10.94 -7.68
CA SER A 47 -28.92 11.12 -8.02
C SER A 47 -28.11 9.82 -7.96
N PHE A 48 -28.75 8.71 -7.64
CA PHE A 48 -28.13 7.41 -7.52
C PHE A 48 -28.40 6.56 -8.75
N THR A 49 -27.35 6.07 -9.40
CA THR A 49 -27.43 5.25 -10.60
C THR A 49 -26.81 3.87 -10.39
N VAL A 50 -27.35 2.88 -11.08
CA VAL A 50 -26.87 1.49 -11.06
C VAL A 50 -26.80 0.99 -12.50
N ASN A 51 -25.69 0.36 -12.85
CA ASN A 51 -25.47 -0.26 -14.15
C ASN A 51 -25.07 -1.72 -13.97
N ASP A 52 -25.96 -2.64 -14.40
CA ASP A 52 -25.72 -4.08 -14.27
C ASP A 52 -24.67 -4.60 -15.27
N GLU A 53 -24.57 -4.01 -16.47
CA GLU A 53 -23.58 -4.41 -17.48
C GLU A 53 -22.15 -4.06 -17.04
N LYS A 54 -22.00 -2.94 -16.33
CA LYS A 54 -20.71 -2.46 -15.80
C LYS A 54 -20.46 -2.90 -14.36
N GLU A 55 -21.41 -3.60 -13.74
CA GLU A 55 -21.33 -4.13 -12.37
C GLU A 55 -21.04 -3.09 -11.28
N PHE A 56 -21.55 -1.85 -11.45
CA PHE A 56 -21.29 -0.80 -10.47
C PHE A 56 -22.51 0.10 -10.19
N TYR A 57 -22.42 0.82 -9.07
CA TYR A 57 -23.30 1.94 -8.75
C TYR A 57 -22.50 3.25 -8.65
N HIS A 58 -23.16 4.37 -8.88
CA HIS A 58 -22.62 5.71 -8.67
C HIS A 58 -23.67 6.64 -8.08
N CYS A 59 -23.29 7.40 -7.06
CA CYS A 59 -24.09 8.45 -6.43
C CYS A 59 -23.52 9.83 -6.76
N PHE A 60 -24.17 10.56 -7.65
CA PHE A 60 -23.72 11.91 -8.05
C PHE A 60 -23.80 12.93 -6.90
N ALA A 61 -24.67 12.75 -5.92
CA ALA A 61 -24.82 13.67 -4.79
C ALA A 61 -23.72 13.57 -3.74
N THR A 62 -23.02 12.41 -3.65
CA THR A 62 -21.98 12.14 -2.64
C THR A 62 -20.66 11.69 -3.24
N SER A 63 -20.60 11.51 -4.57
CA SER A 63 -19.48 10.89 -5.30
C SER A 63 -19.14 9.46 -4.86
N GLU A 64 -20.05 8.81 -4.12
CA GLU A 64 -19.90 7.44 -3.69
C GLU A 64 -20.16 6.49 -4.86
N HIS A 65 -19.25 5.54 -5.06
CA HIS A 65 -19.37 4.55 -6.12
C HIS A 65 -18.76 3.21 -5.69
N GLY A 66 -19.03 2.16 -6.41
CA GLY A 66 -18.46 0.84 -6.14
C GLY A 66 -19.32 -0.32 -6.68
N ASN A 67 -18.93 -1.53 -6.30
CA ASN A 67 -19.62 -2.76 -6.64
C ASN A 67 -20.61 -3.19 -5.54
N ILE A 68 -21.18 -4.40 -5.65
CA ILE A 68 -22.15 -4.93 -4.67
C ILE A 68 -21.57 -5.07 -3.25
N PHE A 69 -20.27 -5.37 -3.12
CA PHE A 69 -19.62 -5.48 -1.80
C PHE A 69 -19.50 -4.10 -1.17
N ASP A 70 -19.05 -3.10 -1.93
CA ASP A 70 -18.90 -1.71 -1.45
C ASP A 70 -20.28 -1.14 -1.03
N PHE A 71 -21.32 -1.42 -1.82
CA PHE A 71 -22.68 -1.01 -1.49
C PHE A 71 -23.17 -1.58 -0.16
N VAL A 72 -23.05 -2.89 0.02
CA VAL A 72 -23.53 -3.56 1.23
C VAL A 72 -22.71 -3.13 2.45
N MET A 73 -21.38 -3.02 2.33
CA MET A 73 -20.52 -2.54 3.40
C MET A 73 -20.93 -1.16 3.90
N LYS A 74 -21.22 -0.23 2.98
CA LYS A 74 -21.57 1.14 3.31
C LYS A 74 -22.99 1.28 3.84
N THR A 75 -23.98 0.64 3.21
CA THR A 75 -25.39 0.78 3.58
C THR A 75 -25.77 0.03 4.84
N GLN A 76 -25.08 -1.08 5.15
CA GLN A 76 -25.36 -1.91 6.32
C GLN A 76 -24.26 -1.82 7.40
N ASN A 77 -23.26 -0.95 7.18
CA ASN A 77 -22.11 -0.78 8.09
C ASN A 77 -21.37 -2.09 8.40
N LEU A 78 -21.20 -2.95 7.40
CA LEU A 78 -20.57 -4.26 7.53
C LEU A 78 -19.09 -4.20 7.18
N LYS A 79 -18.30 -5.05 7.84
CA LYS A 79 -16.94 -5.35 7.38
C LYS A 79 -16.97 -6.23 6.13
N PHE A 80 -15.91 -6.21 5.33
CA PHE A 80 -15.85 -6.96 4.07
C PHE A 80 -16.23 -8.45 4.22
N GLY A 81 -15.69 -9.14 5.23
CA GLY A 81 -16.01 -10.54 5.47
C GLY A 81 -17.49 -10.81 5.78
N GLU A 82 -18.16 -9.88 6.46
CA GLU A 82 -19.59 -9.94 6.75
C GLU A 82 -20.42 -9.67 5.48
N ALA A 83 -20.00 -8.68 4.67
CA ALA A 83 -20.63 -8.39 3.39
C ALA A 83 -20.51 -9.58 2.42
N VAL A 84 -19.34 -10.26 2.37
CA VAL A 84 -19.15 -11.47 1.56
C VAL A 84 -20.12 -12.58 2.02
N LYS A 85 -20.22 -12.84 3.32
CA LYS A 85 -21.14 -13.85 3.86
C LYS A 85 -22.60 -13.53 3.51
N TYR A 86 -23.01 -12.29 3.69
CA TYR A 86 -24.36 -11.82 3.36
C TYR A 86 -24.66 -12.00 1.87
N LEU A 87 -23.76 -11.55 1.00
CA LEU A 87 -23.96 -11.66 -0.46
C LEU A 87 -23.88 -13.11 -0.94
N ALA A 88 -23.03 -13.96 -0.37
CA ALA A 88 -22.99 -15.37 -0.67
C ALA A 88 -24.33 -16.06 -0.32
N GLN A 89 -24.88 -15.75 0.84
CA GLN A 89 -26.21 -16.26 1.25
C GLN A 89 -27.29 -15.77 0.29
N LEU A 90 -27.25 -14.50 -0.11
CA LEU A 90 -28.18 -13.93 -1.08
C LEU A 90 -28.05 -14.58 -2.47
N ALA A 91 -26.84 -14.97 -2.86
CA ALA A 91 -26.54 -15.68 -4.10
C ALA A 91 -26.90 -17.18 -4.06
N GLY A 92 -27.40 -17.69 -2.94
CA GLY A 92 -27.67 -19.11 -2.75
C GLY A 92 -26.39 -19.97 -2.69
N MET A 93 -25.26 -19.36 -2.32
CA MET A 93 -23.99 -20.05 -2.20
C MET A 93 -23.72 -20.48 -0.77
N GLN A 94 -23.02 -21.61 -0.63
CA GLN A 94 -22.51 -22.03 0.68
C GLN A 94 -21.47 -21.03 1.18
N PRO A 95 -21.44 -20.72 2.49
CA PRO A 95 -20.38 -19.90 3.07
C PRO A 95 -19.00 -20.47 2.77
N TYR A 96 -18.07 -19.60 2.40
CA TYR A 96 -16.69 -20.03 2.17
C TYR A 96 -16.07 -20.53 3.48
N MET A 97 -15.57 -21.76 3.46
CA MET A 97 -14.88 -22.37 4.59
C MET A 97 -13.38 -22.20 4.39
N PHE A 98 -12.74 -21.42 5.26
CA PHE A 98 -11.30 -21.27 5.26
C PHE A 98 -10.62 -22.58 5.70
N SER A 99 -9.55 -22.94 5.02
CA SER A 99 -8.74 -24.10 5.40
C SER A 99 -7.86 -23.79 6.63
N LYS A 100 -7.34 -24.84 7.29
CA LYS A 100 -6.32 -24.65 8.34
C LYS A 100 -5.09 -23.88 7.85
N GLN A 101 -4.70 -24.07 6.58
CA GLN A 101 -3.60 -23.33 5.96
C GLN A 101 -3.91 -21.83 5.84
N ASP A 102 -5.16 -21.46 5.54
CA ASP A 102 -5.57 -20.04 5.50
C ASP A 102 -5.51 -19.42 6.89
N GLU A 103 -5.93 -20.15 7.93
CA GLU A 103 -5.87 -19.70 9.33
C GLU A 103 -4.41 -19.52 9.80
N GLU A 104 -3.53 -20.47 9.50
CA GLU A 104 -2.10 -20.38 9.80
C GLU A 104 -1.44 -19.21 9.06
N ARG A 105 -1.77 -19.01 7.78
CA ARG A 105 -1.27 -17.89 6.99
C ARG A 105 -1.73 -16.55 7.55
N GLU A 106 -2.97 -16.46 7.99
CA GLU A 106 -3.52 -15.25 8.63
C GLU A 106 -2.83 -14.97 9.96
N LYS A 107 -2.60 -16.00 10.78
CA LYS A 107 -1.85 -15.88 12.03
C LYS A 107 -0.44 -15.35 11.77
N LYS A 108 0.30 -15.97 10.86
CA LYS A 108 1.63 -15.51 10.44
C LYS A 108 1.60 -14.06 9.91
N TRP A 109 0.60 -13.70 9.12
CA TRP A 109 0.44 -12.33 8.64
C TRP A 109 0.21 -11.34 9.79
N ASN A 110 -0.58 -11.69 10.79
CA ASN A 110 -0.83 -10.83 11.94
C ASN A 110 0.43 -10.65 12.80
N GLU A 111 1.20 -11.71 13.03
CA GLU A 111 2.51 -11.64 13.71
C GLU A 111 3.48 -10.76 12.93
N TYR A 112 3.60 -10.96 11.62
CA TYR A 112 4.46 -10.16 10.74
C TYR A 112 4.13 -8.67 10.81
N LYS A 113 2.85 -8.31 10.69
CA LYS A 113 2.39 -6.91 10.82
C LYS A 113 2.73 -6.33 12.20
N SER A 114 2.49 -7.09 13.25
CA SER A 114 2.75 -6.64 14.60
C SER A 114 4.24 -6.38 14.83
N ILE A 115 5.12 -7.27 14.36
CA ILE A 115 6.58 -7.10 14.44
C ILE A 115 7.01 -5.82 13.70
N PHE A 116 6.57 -5.63 12.45
CA PHE A 116 6.92 -4.43 11.67
C PHE A 116 6.40 -3.15 12.32
N SER A 117 5.18 -3.16 12.84
CA SER A 117 4.61 -1.99 13.52
C SER A 117 5.40 -1.62 14.78
N HIS A 118 5.73 -2.60 15.63
CA HIS A 118 6.56 -2.37 16.82
C HIS A 118 7.96 -1.89 16.46
N TYR A 119 8.57 -2.48 15.44
CA TYR A 119 9.91 -2.13 14.98
C TYR A 119 9.96 -0.68 14.45
N VAL A 120 9.03 -0.33 13.58
CA VAL A 120 8.94 1.02 13.01
C VAL A 120 8.63 2.06 14.08
N GLU A 121 7.62 1.83 14.92
CA GLU A 121 7.25 2.77 15.99
C GLU A 121 8.40 2.97 17.00
N PHE A 122 9.11 1.92 17.37
CA PHE A 122 10.25 2.03 18.27
C PHE A 122 11.30 2.96 17.69
N TYR A 123 11.84 2.67 16.50
CA TYR A 123 12.94 3.45 15.92
C TYR A 123 12.52 4.84 15.45
N HIS A 124 11.26 5.02 15.08
CA HIS A 124 10.69 6.34 14.84
C HIS A 124 10.66 7.19 16.10
N ASN A 125 10.17 6.64 17.21
CA ASN A 125 10.11 7.34 18.49
C ASN A 125 11.52 7.64 19.04
N GLU A 126 12.46 6.71 18.91
CA GLU A 126 13.87 6.94 19.29
C GLU A 126 14.46 8.09 18.46
N LEU A 127 14.26 8.14 17.15
CA LEU A 127 14.73 9.25 16.31
C LEU A 127 14.18 10.60 16.79
N LEU A 128 12.92 10.65 17.23
CA LEU A 128 12.29 11.89 17.66
C LEU A 128 12.74 12.35 19.06
N LYS A 129 13.02 11.42 19.98
CA LYS A 129 13.15 11.70 21.42
C LYS A 129 14.56 11.47 21.96
N ASN A 130 15.30 10.51 21.43
CA ASN A 130 16.58 10.12 21.99
C ASN A 130 17.68 11.10 21.58
N GLU A 131 18.36 11.70 22.57
CA GLU A 131 19.44 12.68 22.35
C GLU A 131 20.62 12.07 21.58
N ASN A 132 20.92 10.80 21.78
CA ASN A 132 22.01 10.09 21.09
C ASN A 132 21.80 10.00 19.58
N TYR A 133 20.61 10.30 19.08
CA TYR A 133 20.28 10.24 17.64
C TYR A 133 20.40 11.62 16.95
N SER A 134 21.11 12.56 17.56
CA SER A 134 21.36 13.89 16.99
C SER A 134 21.98 13.83 15.61
N ILE A 135 22.96 12.95 15.38
CA ILE A 135 23.62 12.76 14.07
C ILE A 135 22.61 12.45 12.95
N ALA A 136 21.60 11.65 13.23
CA ALA A 136 20.54 11.33 12.25
C ALA A 136 19.61 12.53 12.02
N ARG A 137 19.28 13.27 13.08
CA ARG A 137 18.47 14.51 12.96
C ARG A 137 19.21 15.61 12.21
N ASP A 138 20.52 15.78 12.47
CA ASP A 138 21.35 16.77 11.78
C ASP A 138 21.48 16.42 10.29
N TYR A 139 21.66 15.12 9.98
CA TYR A 139 21.65 14.65 8.60
C TYR A 139 20.34 15.00 7.88
N LEU A 140 19.18 14.76 8.50
CA LEU A 140 17.88 15.13 7.94
C LEU A 140 17.73 16.64 7.76
N LYS A 141 18.14 17.42 8.78
CA LYS A 141 18.14 18.88 8.74
C LYS A 141 18.99 19.42 7.60
N ASN A 142 20.19 18.87 7.38
CA ASN A 142 21.07 19.23 6.27
C ASN A 142 20.46 18.91 4.90
N ARG A 143 19.49 17.99 4.85
CA ARG A 143 18.65 17.70 3.71
C ARG A 143 17.36 18.50 3.68
N SER A 144 17.29 19.52 4.53
CA SER A 144 16.09 20.35 4.70
C SER A 144 14.82 19.59 5.11
N LEU A 145 14.95 18.42 5.75
CA LEU A 145 13.82 17.63 6.24
C LEU A 145 13.63 17.87 7.75
N GLY A 146 12.41 18.20 8.13
CA GLY A 146 12.03 18.55 9.50
C GLY A 146 11.24 17.43 10.20
N LYS A 147 10.67 17.82 11.35
CA LYS A 147 9.85 16.90 12.15
C LYS A 147 8.57 16.46 11.44
N ASP A 148 8.03 17.28 10.55
CA ASP A 148 6.77 16.99 9.86
C ASP A 148 6.96 15.88 8.84
N GLU A 149 8.03 15.91 8.04
CA GLU A 149 8.39 14.84 7.12
C GLU A 149 8.72 13.55 7.88
N VAL A 150 9.50 13.65 8.96
CA VAL A 150 9.83 12.50 9.81
C VAL A 150 8.57 11.82 10.34
N LYS A 151 7.58 12.59 10.82
CA LYS A 151 6.31 12.07 11.31
C LYS A 151 5.44 11.52 10.19
N LYS A 152 5.30 12.25 9.07
CA LYS A 152 4.46 11.88 7.93
C LYS A 152 4.87 10.53 7.35
N PHE A 153 6.17 10.33 7.15
CA PHE A 153 6.72 9.11 6.56
C PHE A 153 7.19 8.07 7.58
N LYS A 154 6.97 8.32 8.89
CA LYS A 154 7.42 7.42 9.96
C LYS A 154 8.91 7.06 9.86
N ILE A 155 9.74 8.02 9.44
CA ILE A 155 11.18 7.83 9.33
C ILE A 155 11.75 7.50 10.72
N GLY A 156 12.60 6.51 10.81
CA GLY A 156 13.32 6.12 12.01
C GLY A 156 14.82 6.08 11.78
N TYR A 157 15.57 5.85 12.84
CA TYR A 157 17.01 5.61 12.76
C TYR A 157 17.39 4.45 13.65
N ILE A 158 18.22 3.55 13.13
CA ILE A 158 18.77 2.42 13.84
C ILE A 158 20.25 2.68 14.10
N GLU A 159 20.66 2.67 15.33
CA GLU A 159 22.05 2.81 15.73
C GLU A 159 22.94 1.67 15.22
N LYS A 160 24.28 1.80 15.38
CA LYS A 160 25.22 0.77 14.89
C LYS A 160 25.17 -0.54 15.65
N ASN A 161 24.86 -0.49 16.95
CA ASN A 161 24.84 -1.64 17.85
C ASN A 161 23.44 -1.78 18.50
N PRO A 162 22.38 -2.00 17.71
CA PRO A 162 21.04 -2.12 18.24
C PRO A 162 20.85 -3.47 18.95
N ASN A 163 19.91 -3.51 19.86
CA ASN A 163 19.59 -4.74 20.57
C ASN A 163 18.06 -5.03 20.59
N PHE A 164 17.33 -4.57 19.60
CA PHE A 164 15.89 -4.73 19.56
C PHE A 164 15.43 -6.17 19.30
N PHE A 165 16.30 -7.00 18.71
CA PHE A 165 16.08 -8.43 18.55
C PHE A 165 15.76 -9.10 19.89
N GLU A 166 16.56 -8.86 20.91
CA GLU A 166 16.39 -9.45 22.25
C GLU A 166 15.08 -8.97 22.94
N LYS A 167 14.60 -7.78 22.59
CA LYS A 167 13.30 -7.29 23.07
C LYS A 167 12.16 -8.05 22.40
N LEU A 168 12.20 -8.21 21.08
CA LEU A 168 11.15 -8.89 20.31
C LEU A 168 11.14 -10.41 20.55
N LYS A 169 12.28 -11.03 20.86
CA LYS A 169 12.41 -12.45 21.16
C LYS A 169 11.58 -12.89 22.38
N LYS A 170 11.20 -11.96 23.24
CA LYS A 170 10.31 -12.24 24.38
C LYS A 170 8.89 -12.59 23.94
N ASP A 171 8.43 -12.01 22.82
CA ASP A 171 7.05 -12.11 22.36
C ASP A 171 6.90 -12.96 21.08
N TYR A 172 8.01 -13.12 20.30
CA TYR A 172 8.00 -13.81 19.02
C TYR A 172 9.12 -14.84 18.93
N SER A 173 8.89 -15.92 18.17
CA SER A 173 9.94 -16.93 17.92
C SER A 173 11.07 -16.35 17.06
N GLU A 174 12.29 -16.86 17.27
CA GLU A 174 13.45 -16.50 16.43
C GLU A 174 13.17 -16.74 14.93
N GLN A 175 12.54 -17.86 14.62
CA GLN A 175 12.14 -18.21 13.26
C GLN A 175 11.26 -17.12 12.64
N THR A 176 10.21 -16.68 13.35
CA THR A 176 9.31 -15.63 12.89
C THR A 176 10.06 -14.32 12.68
N LEU A 177 10.96 -13.94 13.59
CA LEU A 177 11.76 -12.73 13.48
C LEU A 177 12.67 -12.75 12.24
N ILE A 178 13.33 -13.88 11.96
CA ILE A 178 14.17 -14.05 10.76
C ILE A 178 13.34 -14.02 9.47
N GLU A 179 12.17 -14.64 9.46
CA GLU A 179 11.26 -14.64 8.30
C GLU A 179 10.80 -13.23 7.90
N THR A 180 10.85 -12.24 8.82
CA THR A 180 10.57 -10.83 8.48
C THR A 180 11.64 -10.20 7.57
N GLY A 181 12.86 -10.73 7.56
CA GLY A 181 14.01 -10.12 6.89
C GLY A 181 14.58 -8.88 7.60
N LEU A 182 14.07 -8.50 8.77
CA LEU A 182 14.61 -7.42 9.61
C LEU A 182 15.93 -7.84 10.27
N PHE A 183 16.07 -9.13 10.51
CA PHE A 183 17.22 -9.74 11.20
C PHE A 183 17.85 -10.82 10.33
N TYR A 184 19.11 -11.13 10.60
CA TYR A 184 19.82 -12.27 10.03
C TYR A 184 20.84 -12.81 11.01
N LEU A 185 21.18 -14.09 10.89
CA LEU A 185 22.23 -14.71 11.67
C LEU A 185 23.61 -14.36 11.09
N ASP A 186 24.49 -13.75 11.89
CA ASP A 186 25.90 -13.63 11.56
C ASP A 186 26.57 -14.98 11.86
N GLU A 187 26.86 -15.74 10.82
CA GLU A 187 27.42 -17.10 10.95
C GLU A 187 28.77 -17.14 11.64
N LYS A 188 29.54 -16.05 11.54
CA LYS A 188 30.87 -15.98 12.17
C LYS A 188 30.77 -15.73 13.68
N LYS A 189 29.87 -14.83 14.07
CA LYS A 189 29.67 -14.43 15.47
C LYS A 189 28.63 -15.27 16.21
N LYS A 190 27.83 -16.05 15.47
CA LYS A 190 26.69 -16.81 15.99
C LYS A 190 25.69 -15.95 16.76
N ILE A 191 25.46 -14.70 16.30
CA ILE A 191 24.51 -13.76 16.87
C ILE A 191 23.53 -13.28 15.80
N TYR A 192 22.32 -12.92 16.23
CA TYR A 192 21.35 -12.26 15.36
C TYR A 192 21.67 -10.77 15.26
N VAL A 193 21.62 -10.26 14.05
CA VAL A 193 22.01 -8.88 13.72
C VAL A 193 20.86 -8.19 13.01
N GLU A 194 20.60 -6.95 13.39
CA GLU A 194 19.64 -6.11 12.70
C GLU A 194 20.19 -5.65 11.34
N ARG A 195 19.39 -5.89 10.28
CA ARG A 195 19.80 -5.63 8.90
C ARG A 195 20.09 -4.16 8.61
N PHE A 196 19.32 -3.28 9.23
CA PHE A 196 19.31 -1.84 8.95
C PHE A 196 20.13 -1.02 9.96
N ARG A 197 21.02 -1.66 10.73
CA ARG A 197 21.89 -0.96 11.70
C ARG A 197 22.71 0.16 11.03
N GLY A 198 22.86 1.28 11.70
CA GLY A 198 23.57 2.47 11.23
C GLY A 198 22.84 3.23 10.12
N ARG A 199 21.50 3.05 9.98
CA ARG A 199 20.76 3.61 8.86
C ARG A 199 19.50 4.35 9.29
N LEU A 200 19.16 5.41 8.54
CA LEU A 200 17.79 5.88 8.49
C LEU A 200 16.91 4.80 7.83
N ILE A 201 15.73 4.58 8.38
CA ILE A 201 14.76 3.64 7.84
C ILE A 201 13.53 4.37 7.32
N PHE A 202 13.03 3.87 6.18
CA PHE A 202 11.84 4.34 5.49
C PHE A 202 10.86 3.17 5.40
N PRO A 203 9.77 3.18 6.17
CA PRO A 203 8.79 2.10 6.13
C PRO A 203 8.14 2.01 4.75
N ILE A 204 8.15 0.81 4.17
CA ILE A 204 7.44 0.48 2.94
C ILE A 204 6.12 -0.14 3.37
N ASN A 205 5.04 0.57 3.08
CA ASN A 205 3.69 0.16 3.46
C ASN A 205 3.01 -0.64 2.34
N ASN A 206 2.11 -1.53 2.74
CA ASN A 206 1.13 -2.05 1.79
C ASN A 206 0.08 -0.97 1.47
N ILE A 207 -0.80 -1.25 0.52
CA ILE A 207 -1.84 -0.30 0.09
C ILE A 207 -2.78 0.15 1.22
N SER A 208 -2.86 -0.58 2.32
CA SER A 208 -3.67 -0.25 3.49
C SER A 208 -2.92 0.59 4.55
N GLY A 209 -1.66 0.99 4.28
CA GLY A 209 -0.85 1.80 5.17
C GLY A 209 -0.16 1.01 6.30
N GLN A 210 -0.05 -0.32 6.18
CA GLN A 210 0.64 -1.17 7.15
C GLN A 210 2.07 -1.43 6.70
N PRO A 211 3.09 -1.23 7.55
CA PRO A 211 4.48 -1.49 7.18
C PRO A 211 4.71 -2.99 6.94
N ILE A 212 5.32 -3.31 5.82
CA ILE A 212 5.61 -4.67 5.36
C ILE A 212 7.06 -4.89 4.99
N ALA A 213 7.83 -3.82 4.86
CA ALA A 213 9.25 -3.84 4.55
C ALA A 213 9.88 -2.50 4.94
N LEU A 214 11.19 -2.41 4.81
CA LEU A 214 11.94 -1.18 5.04
C LEU A 214 12.90 -0.91 3.87
N GLY A 215 13.04 0.38 3.54
CA GLY A 215 14.22 0.92 2.91
C GLY A 215 15.18 1.47 3.97
N GLY A 216 16.48 1.37 3.74
CA GLY A 216 17.47 1.90 4.67
C GLY A 216 18.55 2.70 3.96
N ARG A 217 18.83 3.93 4.45
CA ARG A 217 19.87 4.80 3.94
C ARG A 217 20.97 4.97 4.98
N ILE A 218 22.22 4.67 4.62
CA ILE A 218 23.36 4.98 5.47
C ILE A 218 23.59 6.50 5.52
N ILE A 219 23.85 7.02 6.71
CA ILE A 219 24.09 8.46 6.91
C ILE A 219 25.57 8.81 6.93
N GLU A 220 26.43 7.85 7.25
CA GLU A 220 27.86 7.99 7.22
C GLU A 220 28.40 7.67 5.81
N ASN A 221 29.46 8.35 5.42
CA ASN A 221 30.09 8.10 4.14
C ASN A 221 31.09 6.93 4.31
N LEU A 222 30.62 5.71 4.01
CA LEU A 222 31.39 4.48 4.11
C LEU A 222 31.39 3.81 2.73
N ASP A 223 32.45 3.99 1.96
CA ASP A 223 32.56 3.56 0.55
C ASP A 223 32.38 2.05 0.35
N TYR A 224 32.64 1.26 1.39
CA TYR A 224 32.47 -0.21 1.35
C TYR A 224 31.03 -0.69 1.64
N LEU A 225 30.11 0.20 1.95
CA LEU A 225 28.71 -0.14 2.21
C LEU A 225 27.78 0.49 1.18
N ALA A 226 26.80 -0.28 0.74
CA ALA A 226 25.75 0.24 -0.13
C ALA A 226 25.01 1.41 0.53
N LYS A 227 24.90 2.54 -0.20
CA LYS A 227 24.22 3.75 0.26
C LYS A 227 22.76 3.48 0.64
N TYR A 228 22.07 2.69 -0.15
CA TYR A 228 20.70 2.23 0.10
C TYR A 228 20.63 0.71 0.15
N ILE A 229 19.79 0.19 1.01
CA ILE A 229 19.40 -1.22 1.04
C ILE A 229 17.89 -1.32 1.23
N ASN A 230 17.30 -2.40 0.74
CA ASN A 230 15.90 -2.73 0.95
C ASN A 230 15.76 -4.06 1.70
N SER A 231 14.63 -4.26 2.36
CA SER A 231 14.26 -5.57 2.87
C SER A 231 14.40 -6.65 1.78
N PRO A 232 14.82 -7.85 2.13
CA PRO A 232 14.71 -8.99 1.22
C PRO A 232 13.23 -9.27 0.91
N GLU A 233 12.98 -9.98 -0.16
CA GLU A 233 11.62 -10.46 -0.44
C GLU A 233 11.21 -11.51 0.59
N THR A 234 9.95 -11.46 0.98
CA THR A 234 9.33 -12.38 1.94
C THR A 234 8.01 -12.92 1.38
N ASN A 235 7.33 -13.77 2.12
CA ASN A 235 5.98 -14.22 1.77
C ASN A 235 4.95 -13.07 1.71
N PHE A 236 5.24 -11.94 2.36
CA PHE A 236 4.34 -10.81 2.48
C PHE A 236 4.83 -9.54 1.75
N PHE A 237 6.05 -9.54 1.27
CA PHE A 237 6.66 -8.42 0.56
C PHE A 237 7.37 -8.86 -0.71
N LYS A 238 6.99 -8.27 -1.84
CA LYS A 238 7.62 -8.43 -3.16
C LYS A 238 7.92 -7.05 -3.73
N LYS A 239 9.18 -6.75 -4.05
CA LYS A 239 9.61 -5.44 -4.59
C LYS A 239 8.85 -5.07 -5.85
N GLY A 240 8.74 -6.00 -6.79
CA GLY A 240 8.03 -5.79 -8.05
C GLY A 240 6.50 -5.69 -7.94
N SER A 241 5.94 -5.70 -6.73
CA SER A 241 4.49 -5.57 -6.51
C SER A 241 4.13 -4.42 -5.59
N ASN A 242 5.14 -3.69 -5.10
CA ASN A 242 4.94 -2.60 -4.14
C ASN A 242 5.69 -1.36 -4.64
N LEU A 243 5.17 -0.21 -4.28
CA LEU A 243 5.76 1.10 -4.51
C LEU A 243 5.82 1.84 -3.18
N TYR A 244 6.90 2.57 -2.94
CA TYR A 244 6.99 3.42 -1.76
C TYR A 244 5.98 4.57 -1.84
N ASN A 245 5.33 4.89 -0.74
CA ASN A 245 4.33 5.96 -0.58
C ASN A 245 3.00 5.77 -1.32
N LEU A 246 2.73 4.63 -1.95
CA LEU A 246 1.47 4.43 -2.66
C LEU A 246 0.25 4.48 -1.72
N ASP A 247 0.39 4.06 -0.48
CA ASP A 247 -0.66 4.10 0.53
C ASP A 247 -1.14 5.52 0.87
N LEU A 248 -0.27 6.53 0.79
CA LEU A 248 -0.63 7.92 0.97
C LEU A 248 -1.06 8.57 -0.36
N ALA A 249 -0.28 8.40 -1.42
CA ALA A 249 -0.53 9.00 -2.73
C ALA A 249 -1.90 8.62 -3.30
N ARG A 250 -2.31 7.35 -3.20
CA ARG A 250 -3.62 6.89 -3.69
C ARG A 250 -4.83 7.60 -3.07
N LYS A 251 -4.68 8.19 -1.89
CA LYS A 251 -5.77 8.95 -1.24
C LYS A 251 -6.08 10.25 -1.98
N LEU A 252 -5.21 10.66 -2.89
CA LEU A 252 -5.36 11.86 -3.70
C LEU A 252 -6.00 11.57 -5.08
N SER A 253 -6.22 10.30 -5.45
CA SER A 253 -6.75 9.92 -6.76
C SER A 253 -8.12 10.56 -7.11
N ASN A 254 -8.89 10.98 -6.11
CA ASN A 254 -10.13 11.74 -6.33
C ASN A 254 -9.90 13.25 -6.57
N LYS A 255 -8.67 13.74 -6.45
CA LYS A 255 -8.32 15.17 -6.56
C LYS A 255 -7.39 15.45 -7.74
N VAL A 256 -6.58 14.48 -8.11
CA VAL A 256 -5.59 14.57 -9.20
C VAL A 256 -5.65 13.29 -10.02
N ASP A 257 -5.48 13.43 -11.32
CA ASP A 257 -5.51 12.34 -12.31
C ASP A 257 -4.13 11.73 -12.59
N HIS A 258 -3.06 12.38 -12.13
CA HIS A 258 -1.69 11.98 -12.39
C HIS A 258 -0.90 11.63 -11.12
N ILE A 259 0.18 10.85 -11.31
CA ILE A 259 1.12 10.49 -10.26
C ILE A 259 2.56 10.59 -10.77
N TYR A 260 3.44 11.13 -9.92
CA TYR A 260 4.88 11.16 -10.19
C TYR A 260 5.54 9.87 -9.73
N LEU A 261 6.35 9.27 -10.59
CA LEU A 261 7.20 8.13 -10.29
C LEU A 261 8.65 8.58 -10.26
N VAL A 262 9.28 8.50 -9.09
CA VAL A 262 10.68 8.88 -8.85
C VAL A 262 11.54 7.67 -8.48
N GLU A 263 12.87 7.85 -8.38
CA GLU A 263 13.79 6.74 -8.14
C GLU A 263 13.84 6.29 -6.69
N GLY A 264 13.80 7.21 -5.73
CA GLY A 264 14.11 6.89 -4.35
C GLY A 264 13.22 7.49 -3.27
N TYR A 265 13.43 7.03 -2.05
CA TYR A 265 12.69 7.46 -0.86
C TYR A 265 12.85 8.95 -0.57
N MET A 266 14.07 9.48 -0.75
CA MET A 266 14.38 10.87 -0.45
C MET A 266 13.71 11.82 -1.45
N ASP A 267 13.53 11.39 -2.70
CA ASP A 267 12.88 12.19 -3.73
C ASP A 267 11.39 12.33 -3.43
N VAL A 268 10.75 11.22 -3.00
CA VAL A 268 9.37 11.25 -2.51
C VAL A 268 9.22 12.22 -1.33
N VAL A 269 10.09 12.13 -0.33
CA VAL A 269 10.01 12.98 0.85
C VAL A 269 10.27 14.44 0.49
N GLY A 270 11.23 14.71 -0.42
CA GLY A 270 11.56 16.05 -0.91
C GLY A 270 10.42 16.69 -1.70
N LEU A 271 9.78 15.95 -2.61
CA LEU A 271 8.64 16.43 -3.40
C LEU A 271 7.42 16.68 -2.49
N SER A 272 7.14 15.74 -1.58
CA SER A 272 6.05 15.88 -0.63
C SER A 272 6.22 17.10 0.29
N LYS A 273 7.43 17.42 0.73
CA LYS A 273 7.74 18.64 1.48
C LYS A 273 7.35 19.90 0.71
N ASN A 274 7.48 19.87 -0.62
CA ASN A 274 7.13 20.98 -1.50
C ASN A 274 5.68 20.93 -2.00
N GLY A 275 4.82 20.14 -1.36
CA GLY A 275 3.38 20.07 -1.65
C GLY A 275 2.99 19.08 -2.76
N ILE A 276 3.94 18.29 -3.29
CA ILE A 276 3.67 17.26 -4.30
C ILE A 276 3.54 15.91 -3.57
N ASP A 277 2.33 15.56 -3.16
CA ASP A 277 2.04 14.35 -2.40
C ASP A 277 1.62 13.15 -3.26
N ASN A 278 1.20 13.40 -4.51
CA ASN A 278 0.91 12.39 -5.53
C ASN A 278 2.21 11.86 -6.16
N VAL A 279 3.08 11.30 -5.34
CA VAL A 279 4.41 10.81 -5.73
C VAL A 279 4.69 9.45 -5.12
N VAL A 280 5.30 8.55 -5.89
CA VAL A 280 5.72 7.21 -5.47
C VAL A 280 7.14 6.92 -5.96
N ALA A 281 7.81 5.96 -5.31
CA ALA A 281 9.12 5.51 -5.79
C ALA A 281 9.18 4.00 -5.97
N ASN A 282 10.05 3.60 -6.91
CA ASN A 282 10.47 2.22 -7.09
C ASN A 282 11.35 1.73 -5.93
N LEU A 283 11.43 0.41 -5.75
CA LEU A 283 12.17 -0.23 -4.67
C LEU A 283 13.51 -0.83 -5.13
N GLY A 284 14.22 -0.11 -6.01
CA GLY A 284 15.50 -0.56 -6.56
C GLY A 284 15.36 -1.68 -7.59
N THR A 285 14.25 -1.69 -8.32
CA THR A 285 13.98 -2.58 -9.46
C THR A 285 13.42 -1.74 -10.60
N SER A 286 13.50 -2.25 -11.83
CA SER A 286 12.76 -1.63 -12.94
C SER A 286 11.26 -1.65 -12.66
N LEU A 287 10.54 -0.67 -13.21
CA LEU A 287 9.07 -0.62 -13.15
C LEU A 287 8.49 -1.90 -13.78
N THR A 288 7.62 -2.57 -13.05
CA THR A 288 7.00 -3.84 -13.48
C THR A 288 5.57 -3.64 -13.96
N ASP A 289 5.08 -4.53 -14.82
CA ASP A 289 3.69 -4.56 -15.28
C ASP A 289 2.69 -4.50 -14.12
N LYS A 290 2.99 -5.20 -13.04
CA LYS A 290 2.14 -5.25 -11.85
C LYS A 290 2.06 -3.90 -11.11
N GLN A 291 3.17 -3.17 -11.07
CA GLN A 291 3.20 -1.82 -10.50
C GLN A 291 2.43 -0.84 -11.39
N ILE A 292 2.61 -0.91 -12.71
CA ILE A 292 1.87 -0.11 -13.69
C ILE A 292 0.36 -0.36 -13.56
N LEU A 293 -0.05 -1.62 -13.60
CA LEU A 293 -1.46 -2.01 -13.43
C LEU A 293 -2.03 -1.51 -12.10
N THR A 294 -1.22 -1.50 -11.04
CA THR A 294 -1.64 -0.98 -9.73
C THR A 294 -1.82 0.54 -9.76
N LEU A 295 -0.88 1.29 -10.38
CA LEU A 295 -1.00 2.75 -10.52
C LEU A 295 -2.20 3.13 -11.38
N ASN A 296 -2.42 2.43 -12.48
CA ASN A 296 -3.55 2.64 -13.40
C ASN A 296 -4.94 2.41 -12.77
N GLN A 297 -5.01 1.75 -11.60
CA GLN A 297 -6.26 1.64 -10.83
C GLN A 297 -6.65 2.96 -10.17
N PHE A 298 -5.71 3.86 -9.95
CA PHE A 298 -5.92 5.09 -9.18
C PHE A 298 -5.68 6.36 -9.99
N PHE A 299 -4.82 6.32 -11.01
CA PHE A 299 -4.40 7.50 -11.77
C PHE A 299 -4.49 7.22 -13.26
N ASP A 300 -4.73 8.28 -14.04
CA ASP A 300 -4.80 8.19 -15.50
C ASP A 300 -3.43 8.41 -16.13
N ASP A 301 -2.59 9.28 -15.52
CA ASP A 301 -1.27 9.61 -16.00
C ASP A 301 -0.17 9.20 -15.02
N ILE A 302 0.88 8.54 -15.51
CA ILE A 302 2.10 8.24 -14.76
C ILE A 302 3.24 9.10 -15.35
N ILE A 303 3.74 10.06 -14.57
CA ILE A 303 4.82 10.97 -14.96
C ILE A 303 6.12 10.44 -14.37
N ILE A 304 7.06 10.01 -15.24
CA ILE A 304 8.36 9.47 -14.83
C ILE A 304 9.33 10.63 -14.61
N CYS A 305 9.82 10.79 -13.39
CA CYS A 305 10.77 11.82 -12.98
C CYS A 305 12.01 11.16 -12.37
N PHE A 306 12.90 10.65 -13.21
CA PHE A 306 14.15 10.04 -12.79
C PHE A 306 15.31 11.02 -12.87
N ASP A 307 16.46 10.67 -12.24
CA ASP A 307 17.64 11.52 -12.24
C ASP A 307 18.11 11.84 -13.67
N GLY A 308 18.59 13.07 -13.90
CA GLY A 308 19.02 13.56 -15.21
C GLY A 308 20.38 13.01 -15.67
N ASP A 309 20.90 11.97 -15.05
CA ASP A 309 22.11 11.29 -15.44
C ASP A 309 21.84 10.14 -16.44
N GLU A 310 22.90 9.55 -16.97
CA GLU A 310 22.80 8.45 -17.94
C GLU A 310 22.09 7.21 -17.38
N SER A 311 22.22 6.96 -16.07
CA SER A 311 21.56 5.85 -15.39
C SER A 311 20.07 6.06 -15.30
N GLY A 312 19.63 7.25 -14.88
CA GLY A 312 18.23 7.63 -14.77
C GLY A 312 17.55 7.67 -16.14
N TYR A 313 18.23 8.21 -17.17
CA TYR A 313 17.71 8.16 -18.54
C TYR A 313 17.46 6.72 -19.02
N LYS A 314 18.45 5.81 -18.85
CA LYS A 314 18.28 4.40 -19.21
C LYS A 314 17.16 3.72 -18.41
N ALA A 315 16.99 4.09 -17.13
CA ALA A 315 15.92 3.57 -16.30
C ALA A 315 14.53 4.07 -16.77
N ALA A 316 14.42 5.35 -17.16
CA ALA A 316 13.19 5.93 -17.70
C ALA A 316 12.79 5.27 -19.02
N VAL A 317 13.74 5.07 -19.96
CA VAL A 317 13.47 4.37 -21.22
C VAL A 317 12.94 2.95 -20.96
N ARG A 318 13.60 2.17 -20.08
CA ARG A 318 13.13 0.83 -19.74
C ARG A 318 11.73 0.83 -19.08
N ALA A 319 11.46 1.83 -18.24
CA ALA A 319 10.16 1.97 -17.62
C ALA A 319 9.08 2.25 -18.67
N ALA A 320 9.36 3.14 -19.64
CA ALA A 320 8.47 3.43 -20.76
C ALA A 320 8.24 2.20 -21.63
N GLU A 321 9.30 1.47 -22.03
CA GLU A 321 9.21 0.24 -22.84
C GLU A 321 8.35 -0.84 -22.17
N ASN A 322 8.55 -1.08 -20.87
CA ASN A 322 7.75 -2.03 -20.10
C ASN A 322 6.27 -1.60 -20.01
N SER A 323 6.04 -0.29 -19.98
CA SER A 323 4.70 0.27 -19.84
C SER A 323 3.85 0.18 -21.10
N ILE A 324 4.46 0.13 -22.29
CA ILE A 324 3.74 0.09 -23.59
C ILE A 324 2.75 -1.07 -23.65
N LYS A 325 3.10 -2.22 -23.07
CA LYS A 325 2.25 -3.42 -23.09
C LYS A 325 0.98 -3.29 -22.25
N GLU A 326 1.01 -2.42 -21.24
CA GLU A 326 -0.06 -2.25 -20.26
C GLU A 326 -0.84 -0.93 -20.48
N LEU A 327 -0.48 -0.15 -21.50
CA LEU A 327 -1.17 1.09 -21.86
C LEU A 327 -2.59 0.79 -22.36
N LYS A 328 -3.57 1.37 -21.70
CA LYS A 328 -4.96 1.42 -22.15
C LYS A 328 -5.21 2.74 -22.88
N PRO A 329 -6.24 2.80 -23.77
CA PRO A 329 -6.53 4.02 -24.56
C PRO A 329 -6.69 5.31 -23.76
N GLU A 330 -7.06 5.21 -22.49
CA GLU A 330 -7.35 6.33 -21.60
C GLU A 330 -6.22 6.61 -20.60
N LYS A 331 -5.06 5.90 -20.72
CA LYS A 331 -3.92 6.01 -19.80
C LYS A 331 -2.70 6.57 -20.52
N GLN A 332 -1.95 7.41 -19.82
CA GLN A 332 -0.73 8.03 -20.34
C GLN A 332 0.46 7.72 -19.43
N ILE A 333 1.63 7.71 -20.07
CA ILE A 333 2.93 7.63 -19.40
C ILE A 333 3.84 8.63 -20.10
N SER A 334 4.38 9.57 -19.36
CA SER A 334 5.21 10.67 -19.86
C SER A 334 6.49 10.83 -19.02
#